data_1aab6d4295242a0b6d668250f299eac8
#
_entry.id   1aab6d4295242a0b6d668250f299eac8
#
_cell.length_a   1.000
_cell.length_b   1.000
_cell.length_c   1.000
_cell.angle_alpha   90.00
_cell.angle_beta   90.00
_cell.angle_gamma   90.00
#
_symmetry.space_group_name_H-M   'P 1'
#
loop_
_entity.id
_entity.type
_entity.pdbx_description
1 polymer ?
#
loop_
_entity_poly.entity_id
_entity_poly.type
_entity_poly.pdbx_seq_one_letter_code
_entity_poly.pdbx_strand_id
1 'polypeptide(L)'
;MSKENYMEEIRPHDSAYKHVSGYAEYTDDINEPKNTIFGAIGLSKKAHAIIKKIDLTEVKKSEGVISVVTQSDIPGRNDVGPVFDGDPIFPTKKVKFYGQPLFAVAVSYTHLTLPTILRV
;
A
#
# COMPACT_ATOMS: atom_id res chain seq x y z
N MET A 1 -1.94 56.00 4.02
CA MET A 1 -2.15 54.54 3.84
C MET A 1 -0.95 54.00 3.11
N SER A 2 0.05 53.49 3.82
CA SER A 2 1.22 52.85 3.22
C SER A 2 0.78 51.49 2.66
N LYS A 3 0.95 51.30 1.33
CA LYS A 3 0.88 49.99 0.73
C LYS A 3 2.11 49.21 1.23
N GLU A 4 1.92 48.38 2.23
CA GLU A 4 2.89 47.34 2.56
C GLU A 4 2.99 46.42 1.32
N ASN A 5 4.06 46.59 0.59
CA ASN A 5 4.47 45.61 -0.40
C ASN A 5 4.84 44.34 0.35
N TYR A 6 3.89 43.43 0.50
CA TYR A 6 4.20 42.03 0.77
C TYR A 6 4.91 41.47 -0.48
N MET A 7 6.21 41.76 -0.59
CA MET A 7 7.06 40.92 -1.40
C MET A 7 7.06 39.58 -0.69
N GLU A 8 6.29 38.62 -1.21
CA GLU A 8 6.46 37.23 -0.85
C GLU A 8 7.92 36.90 -1.07
N GLU A 9 8.64 36.76 0.02
CA GLU A 9 10.01 36.21 0.00
C GLU A 9 9.90 34.83 -0.64
N ILE A 10 10.31 34.74 -1.90
CA ILE A 10 10.37 33.46 -2.62
C ILE A 10 11.39 32.60 -1.88
N ARG A 11 10.92 31.82 -0.93
CA ARG A 11 11.75 30.85 -0.23
C ARG A 11 11.86 29.60 -1.09
N PRO A 12 13.06 29.20 -1.48
CA PRO A 12 13.22 27.95 -2.21
C PRO A 12 12.75 26.78 -1.33
N HIS A 13 12.19 25.77 -1.97
CA HIS A 13 11.82 24.52 -1.30
C HIS A 13 13.04 23.94 -0.54
N ASP A 14 12.84 23.34 0.63
CA ASP A 14 13.91 22.81 1.49
C ASP A 14 14.88 21.86 0.76
N SER A 15 14.37 21.11 -0.20
CA SER A 15 15.14 20.18 -1.02
C SER A 15 15.62 20.76 -2.35
N ALA A 16 15.35 22.04 -2.65
CA ALA A 16 15.69 22.64 -3.95
C ALA A 16 17.18 22.53 -4.29
N TYR A 17 18.05 22.77 -3.34
CA TYR A 17 19.50 22.61 -3.52
C TYR A 17 19.89 21.18 -3.92
N LYS A 18 19.28 20.18 -3.28
CA LYS A 18 19.55 18.77 -3.59
C LYS A 18 19.14 18.41 -5.02
N HIS A 19 18.00 18.93 -5.50
CA HIS A 19 17.52 18.69 -6.85
C HIS A 19 18.41 19.33 -7.92
N VAL A 20 18.82 20.58 -7.74
CA VAL A 20 19.65 21.28 -8.74
C VAL A 20 21.12 20.85 -8.72
N SER A 21 21.60 20.31 -7.59
CA SER A 21 22.98 19.82 -7.45
C SER A 21 23.15 18.34 -7.80
N GLY A 22 22.04 17.61 -8.04
CA GLY A 22 22.06 16.17 -8.30
C GLY A 22 22.26 15.29 -7.05
N TYR A 23 22.17 15.86 -5.85
CA TYR A 23 22.24 15.10 -4.58
C TYR A 23 20.89 14.59 -4.10
N ALA A 24 19.79 14.91 -4.81
CA ALA A 24 18.50 14.38 -4.45
C ALA A 24 18.43 12.88 -4.72
N GLU A 25 18.11 12.10 -3.69
CA GLU A 25 17.85 10.67 -3.80
C GLU A 25 16.34 10.45 -3.84
N TYR A 26 15.87 9.75 -4.86
CA TYR A 26 14.50 9.24 -4.94
C TYR A 26 14.43 7.85 -4.33
N THR A 27 13.23 7.39 -4.04
CA THR A 27 13.04 6.06 -3.46
C THR A 27 13.70 4.94 -4.29
N ASP A 28 13.67 5.07 -5.61
CA ASP A 28 14.28 4.09 -6.52
C ASP A 28 15.82 4.15 -6.56
N ASP A 29 16.43 5.24 -6.09
CA ASP A 29 17.88 5.41 -6.00
C ASP A 29 18.47 4.83 -4.70
N ILE A 30 17.60 4.54 -3.73
CA ILE A 30 18.02 4.00 -2.43
C ILE A 30 18.33 2.51 -2.60
N ASN A 31 19.56 2.13 -2.30
CA ASN A 31 19.95 0.73 -2.32
C ASN A 31 19.14 -0.07 -1.30
N GLU A 32 18.55 -1.18 -1.75
CA GLU A 32 17.80 -2.07 -0.87
C GLU A 32 18.70 -2.63 0.22
N PRO A 33 18.32 -2.53 1.50
CA PRO A 33 19.03 -3.19 2.59
C PRO A 33 19.09 -4.70 2.38
N LYS A 34 20.14 -5.34 2.89
CA LYS A 34 20.21 -6.80 2.88
C LYS A 34 19.03 -7.38 3.65
N ASN A 35 18.46 -8.44 3.12
CA ASN A 35 17.27 -9.12 3.69
C ASN A 35 15.97 -8.27 3.62
N THR A 36 15.86 -7.37 2.67
CA THR A 36 14.62 -6.65 2.41
C THR A 36 13.49 -7.63 2.08
N ILE A 37 12.35 -7.41 2.70
CA ILE A 37 11.11 -8.14 2.44
C ILE A 37 10.23 -7.29 1.55
N PHE A 38 9.67 -7.90 0.50
CA PHE A 38 8.79 -7.23 -0.44
C PHE A 38 7.33 -7.46 -0.06
N GLY A 39 6.51 -6.43 -0.22
CA GLY A 39 5.06 -6.52 -0.02
C GLY A 39 4.35 -6.75 -1.35
N ALA A 40 3.49 -7.75 -1.41
CA ALA A 40 2.56 -7.95 -2.51
C ALA A 40 1.13 -7.89 -2.00
N ILE A 41 0.22 -7.32 -2.78
CA ILE A 41 -1.17 -7.12 -2.38
C ILE A 41 -2.07 -7.98 -3.27
N GLY A 42 -2.90 -8.81 -2.63
CA GLY A 42 -3.96 -9.54 -3.31
C GLY A 42 -5.16 -8.64 -3.58
N LEU A 43 -5.48 -8.46 -4.85
CA LEU A 43 -6.53 -7.55 -5.30
C LEU A 43 -7.79 -8.32 -5.75
N SER A 44 -8.95 -7.69 -5.57
CA SER A 44 -10.20 -8.22 -6.08
C SER A 44 -10.28 -8.16 -7.61
N LYS A 45 -10.74 -9.24 -8.22
CA LYS A 45 -11.11 -9.31 -9.65
C LYS A 45 -12.59 -9.03 -9.90
N LYS A 46 -13.34 -8.68 -8.86
CA LYS A 46 -14.76 -8.33 -8.95
C LYS A 46 -14.97 -6.87 -8.54
N ALA A 47 -15.87 -6.20 -9.26
CA ALA A 47 -16.18 -4.80 -8.97
C ALA A 47 -17.11 -4.65 -7.77
N HIS A 48 -18.05 -5.57 -7.58
CA HIS A 48 -18.99 -5.59 -6.45
C HIS A 48 -19.41 -7.02 -6.17
N ALA A 49 -19.08 -7.51 -4.97
CA ALA A 49 -19.35 -8.90 -4.61
C ALA A 49 -19.35 -9.11 -3.09
N ILE A 50 -20.06 -10.13 -2.66
CA ILE A 50 -20.04 -10.59 -1.27
C ILE A 50 -18.88 -11.57 -1.12
N ILE A 51 -18.04 -11.36 -0.13
CA ILE A 51 -16.94 -12.26 0.22
C ILE A 51 -17.52 -13.41 1.03
N LYS A 52 -17.60 -14.59 0.44
CA LYS A 52 -18.03 -15.80 1.14
C LYS A 52 -16.88 -16.44 1.92
N LYS A 53 -15.73 -16.54 1.27
CA LYS A 53 -14.50 -17.12 1.85
C LYS A 53 -13.28 -16.60 1.09
N ILE A 54 -12.22 -16.32 1.81
CA ILE A 54 -10.88 -16.10 1.24
C ILE A 54 -10.04 -17.30 1.66
N ASP A 55 -9.61 -18.09 0.68
CA ASP A 55 -8.72 -19.22 0.91
C ASP A 55 -7.28 -18.83 0.55
N LEU A 56 -6.44 -18.77 1.55
CA LEU A 56 -5.04 -18.36 1.43
C LEU A 56 -4.08 -19.55 1.59
N THR A 57 -4.58 -20.77 1.59
CA THR A 57 -3.78 -21.99 1.83
C THR A 57 -2.67 -22.15 0.80
N GLU A 58 -2.99 -21.94 -0.48
CA GLU A 58 -1.99 -22.03 -1.56
C GLU A 58 -0.99 -20.88 -1.50
N VAL A 59 -1.44 -19.67 -1.17
CA VAL A 59 -0.57 -18.51 -0.99
C VAL A 59 0.44 -18.76 0.12
N LYS A 60 -0.01 -19.27 1.26
CA LYS A 60 0.85 -19.59 2.41
C LYS A 60 1.87 -20.71 2.14
N LYS A 61 1.55 -21.60 1.22
CA LYS A 61 2.44 -22.71 0.80
C LYS A 61 3.40 -22.31 -0.32
N SER A 62 3.19 -21.18 -0.97
CA SER A 62 4.05 -20.74 -2.08
C SER A 62 5.46 -20.45 -1.57
N GLU A 63 6.44 -20.90 -2.35
CA GLU A 63 7.84 -20.66 -2.06
C GLU A 63 8.14 -19.16 -1.96
N GLY A 64 8.94 -18.75 -0.98
CA GLY A 64 9.30 -17.35 -0.75
C GLY A 64 8.30 -16.53 0.03
N VAL A 65 7.11 -17.05 0.34
CA VAL A 65 6.16 -16.38 1.22
C VAL A 65 6.61 -16.50 2.68
N ILE A 66 6.81 -15.35 3.32
CA ILE A 66 7.21 -15.26 4.72
C ILE A 66 5.99 -15.17 5.61
N SER A 67 5.05 -14.31 5.26
CA SER A 67 3.83 -14.06 6.03
C SER A 67 2.69 -13.58 5.14
N VAL A 68 1.47 -13.84 5.58
CA VAL A 68 0.26 -13.35 4.95
C VAL A 68 -0.54 -12.58 5.98
N VAL A 69 -0.85 -11.33 5.67
CA VAL A 69 -1.59 -10.40 6.54
C VAL A 69 -3.00 -10.25 5.99
N THR A 70 -3.97 -10.47 6.87
CA THR A 70 -5.40 -10.36 6.57
C THR A 70 -6.05 -9.32 7.47
N GLN A 71 -7.34 -9.10 7.27
CA GLN A 71 -8.12 -8.18 8.11
C GLN A 71 -8.03 -8.54 9.62
N SER A 72 -7.95 -9.81 9.97
CA SER A 72 -7.86 -10.26 11.36
C SER A 72 -6.53 -9.96 12.04
N ASP A 73 -5.48 -9.69 11.26
CA ASP A 73 -4.14 -9.41 11.76
C ASP A 73 -3.91 -7.92 12.04
N ILE A 74 -4.89 -7.06 11.74
CA ILE A 74 -4.82 -5.61 11.96
C ILE A 74 -5.00 -5.33 13.45
N PRO A 75 -4.00 -4.75 14.16
CA PRO A 75 -4.05 -4.57 15.60
C PRO A 75 -4.98 -3.44 16.06
N GLY A 76 -5.42 -2.58 15.15
CA GLY A 76 -6.27 -1.43 15.44
C GLY A 76 -7.59 -1.50 14.69
N ARG A 77 -8.12 -0.32 14.35
CA ARG A 77 -9.32 -0.22 13.52
C ARG A 77 -9.00 -0.60 12.09
N ASN A 78 -9.82 -1.44 11.47
CA ASN A 78 -9.73 -1.77 10.05
C ASN A 78 -10.42 -0.67 9.21
N ASP A 79 -9.99 0.58 9.39
CA ASP A 79 -10.56 1.73 8.71
C ASP A 79 -9.51 2.85 8.63
N VAL A 80 -9.32 3.40 7.44
CA VAL A 80 -8.38 4.50 7.16
C VAL A 80 -9.10 5.81 6.80
N GLY A 81 -10.42 5.85 6.94
CA GLY A 81 -11.21 7.05 6.68
C GLY A 81 -10.77 8.22 7.57
N PRO A 82 -10.24 9.32 7.01
CA PRO A 82 -9.69 10.42 7.80
C PRO A 82 -10.76 11.30 8.44
N VAL A 83 -11.96 11.32 7.89
CA VAL A 83 -13.08 12.17 8.35
C VAL A 83 -14.30 11.33 8.67
N PHE A 84 -14.65 10.39 7.79
CA PHE A 84 -15.78 9.48 7.97
C PHE A 84 -15.32 8.03 7.91
N ASP A 85 -15.89 7.20 8.75
CA ASP A 85 -15.68 5.75 8.73
C ASP A 85 -16.28 5.14 7.45
N GLY A 86 -15.64 4.13 6.90
CA GLY A 86 -16.17 3.39 5.75
C GLY A 86 -15.14 3.02 4.69
N ASP A 87 -13.86 3.31 4.94
CA ASP A 87 -12.72 2.92 4.12
C ASP A 87 -11.91 1.80 4.79
N PRO A 88 -12.35 0.53 4.70
CA PRO A 88 -11.62 -0.56 5.34
C PRO A 88 -10.27 -0.78 4.66
N ILE A 89 -9.25 -1.08 5.47
CA ILE A 89 -7.93 -1.49 4.98
C ILE A 89 -8.08 -2.77 4.15
N PHE A 90 -8.72 -3.78 4.73
CA PHE A 90 -9.15 -4.98 4.03
C PHE A 90 -10.65 -5.22 4.27
N PRO A 91 -11.46 -5.43 3.22
CA PRO A 91 -12.88 -5.65 3.38
C PRO A 91 -13.18 -6.98 4.06
N THR A 92 -14.22 -6.99 4.91
CA THR A 92 -14.65 -8.19 5.66
C THR A 92 -15.75 -8.96 4.97
N LYS A 93 -16.74 -8.24 4.44
CA LYS A 93 -17.99 -8.83 3.93
C LYS A 93 -18.22 -8.58 2.45
N LYS A 94 -17.78 -7.46 1.95
CA LYS A 94 -18.18 -6.99 0.63
C LYS A 94 -17.03 -6.28 -0.09
N VAL A 95 -16.81 -6.68 -1.33
CA VAL A 95 -15.95 -5.93 -2.27
C VAL A 95 -16.78 -4.82 -2.89
N LYS A 96 -16.28 -3.61 -2.94
CA LYS A 96 -16.96 -2.41 -3.44
C LYS A 96 -16.48 -1.96 -4.81
N PHE A 97 -15.24 -2.29 -5.19
CA PHE A 97 -14.65 -1.91 -6.47
C PHE A 97 -13.62 -2.92 -6.96
N TYR A 98 -13.41 -2.94 -8.27
CA TYR A 98 -12.37 -3.76 -8.90
C TYR A 98 -10.97 -3.32 -8.43
N GLY A 99 -10.12 -4.29 -8.09
CA GLY A 99 -8.79 -3.98 -7.59
C GLY A 99 -8.74 -3.60 -6.10
N GLN A 100 -9.84 -3.76 -5.36
CA GLN A 100 -9.82 -3.53 -3.91
C GLN A 100 -8.85 -4.50 -3.22
N PRO A 101 -7.92 -4.01 -2.35
CA PRO A 101 -7.03 -4.84 -1.57
C PRO A 101 -7.81 -5.79 -0.65
N LEU A 102 -7.42 -7.06 -0.62
CA LEU A 102 -8.09 -8.09 0.20
C LEU A 102 -7.18 -8.66 1.28
N PHE A 103 -5.90 -8.77 0.99
CA PHE A 103 -4.85 -9.24 1.87
C PHE A 103 -3.50 -8.76 1.38
N ALA A 104 -2.49 -8.80 2.23
CA ALA A 104 -1.10 -8.54 1.86
C ALA A 104 -0.23 -9.75 2.14
N VAL A 105 0.84 -9.89 1.36
CA VAL A 105 1.79 -10.98 1.47
C VAL A 105 3.19 -10.41 1.58
N ALA A 106 3.94 -10.83 2.58
CA ALA A 106 5.35 -10.55 2.70
C ALA A 106 6.16 -11.67 2.04
N VAL A 107 7.01 -11.30 1.09
CA VAL A 107 7.81 -12.24 0.29
C VAL A 107 9.30 -11.90 0.35
N SER A 108 10.14 -12.91 0.20
CA SER A 108 11.60 -12.73 0.18
C SER A 108 12.18 -12.36 -1.18
N TYR A 109 11.34 -12.33 -2.24
CA TYR A 109 11.74 -11.97 -3.60
C TYR A 109 10.59 -11.40 -4.43
N THR A 110 10.91 -10.69 -5.53
CA THR A 110 9.95 -9.90 -6.30
C THR A 110 9.16 -10.67 -7.36
N HIS A 111 9.43 -11.94 -7.61
CA HIS A 111 8.88 -12.72 -8.73
C HIS A 111 7.67 -13.59 -8.37
N LEU A 112 6.99 -13.30 -7.25
CA LEU A 112 5.83 -14.07 -6.83
C LEU A 112 4.59 -13.69 -7.64
N THR A 113 4.11 -14.63 -8.46
CA THR A 113 2.77 -14.55 -9.04
C THR A 113 1.79 -15.09 -8.02
N LEU A 114 1.05 -14.21 -7.34
CA LEU A 114 0.05 -14.62 -6.37
C LEU A 114 -1.11 -15.33 -7.07
N PRO A 115 -1.39 -16.60 -6.79
CA PRO A 115 -2.60 -17.25 -7.27
C PRO A 115 -3.82 -16.57 -6.62
N THR A 116 -4.59 -15.86 -7.42
CA THR A 116 -5.79 -15.17 -6.95
C THR A 116 -6.94 -16.17 -6.87
N ILE A 117 -7.05 -16.88 -5.77
CA ILE A 117 -8.19 -17.77 -5.52
C ILE A 117 -9.22 -17.00 -4.69
N LEU A 118 -10.01 -16.19 -5.37
CA LEU A 118 -11.24 -15.61 -4.85
C LEU A 118 -12.41 -16.50 -5.28
N ARG A 119 -12.96 -17.27 -4.36
CA ARG A 119 -14.31 -17.85 -4.52
C ARG A 119 -15.31 -16.83 -4.05
N VAL A 120 -16.00 -16.24 -4.98
CA VAL A 120 -17.14 -15.33 -4.77
C VAL A 120 -18.42 -16.12 -4.80
#